data_fa6e523defc03502aae7af1697c7bd43
#
_entry.id   fa6e523defc03502aae7af1697c7bd43
#
_cell.length_a   1.000
_cell.length_b   1.000
_cell.length_c   1.000
_cell.angle_alpha   90.00
_cell.angle_beta   90.00
_cell.angle_gamma   90.00
#
_symmetry.space_group_name_H-M   'P 1'
#
loop_
_entity.id
_entity.type
_entity.pdbx_description
1 polymer ?
#
loop_
_entity_poly.entity_id
_entity_poly.type
_entity_poly.pdbx_seq_one_letter_code
_entity_poly.pdbx_strand_id
1 'polypeptide(L)'
;MPGTGATGASVSTTPAAPEAGGGTVPFFYGSNLYAQKFGTVDPFQLTGTSQEFTYNVIPGGFLRGVRLQFRSSGGVGGTATPDNPSNLFSSMKFENVDGSEIMKPMGGYAYLQGARFFRPWDGDPSRRYDWAAGPNPSGNIFLRPEIRHTAGVLANTDARSQYRVTYTLNTAAGTITGGTTAPTVSVTKYAEIWAQPDAADAHGNPIEPLPPGLNLATLRRHDVKTLNGAGADNVIQLSLTGNEIRGLILIVRDSNNARQDYLSDPIRWTIDNRNLGVLSPDEVFDHMFDFYENLSNGTSTRPTGVYVFPRFYQPGRLVGEAWLGTTNATYLTWESATTAAGLNLPGTVEIIADEVVPVGALPMELESI
;
A
#
# COMPACT_ATOMS: atom_id res chain seq x y z
N MET A 1 -28.75 -22.76 87.27
CA MET A 1 -29.13 -22.76 85.83
C MET A 1 -27.88 -22.59 85.01
N PRO A 2 -27.54 -23.54 84.14
CA PRO A 2 -26.27 -23.50 83.41
C PRO A 2 -26.42 -22.72 82.13
N GLY A 3 -25.46 -21.83 81.86
CA GLY A 3 -25.34 -21.09 80.61
C GLY A 3 -24.71 -21.97 79.53
N THR A 4 -25.37 -21.97 78.42
CA THR A 4 -24.92 -22.65 77.20
C THR A 4 -23.86 -21.83 76.51
N GLY A 5 -22.61 -22.34 76.40
CA GLY A 5 -21.53 -21.75 75.61
C GLY A 5 -21.79 -21.93 74.15
N ALA A 6 -21.73 -20.82 73.41
CA ALA A 6 -21.73 -20.84 71.99
C ALA A 6 -20.27 -21.00 71.48
N THR A 7 -19.98 -22.11 70.82
CA THR A 7 -18.74 -22.36 70.09
C THR A 7 -18.75 -21.55 68.81
N GLY A 8 -17.97 -20.49 68.83
CA GLY A 8 -17.71 -19.72 67.58
C GLY A 8 -16.86 -20.56 66.64
N ALA A 9 -17.40 -20.93 65.47
CA ALA A 9 -16.64 -21.48 64.39
C ALA A 9 -15.82 -20.32 63.73
N SER A 10 -14.52 -20.41 63.86
CA SER A 10 -13.61 -19.50 63.11
C SER A 10 -13.66 -19.86 61.63
N VAL A 11 -14.31 -19.02 60.85
CA VAL A 11 -14.20 -19.09 59.39
C VAL A 11 -12.79 -18.59 59.00
N SER A 12 -11.93 -19.52 58.69
CA SER A 12 -10.64 -19.21 58.08
C SER A 12 -10.90 -18.68 56.67
N THR A 13 -10.93 -17.37 56.51
CA THR A 13 -10.86 -16.74 55.22
C THR A 13 -9.39 -16.75 54.74
N THR A 14 -8.98 -17.84 54.14
CA THR A 14 -7.79 -17.83 53.33
C THR A 14 -8.06 -16.83 52.20
N PRO A 15 -7.26 -15.76 52.05
CA PRO A 15 -7.43 -14.87 50.87
C PRO A 15 -7.28 -15.74 49.62
N ALA A 16 -8.26 -15.71 48.74
CA ALA A 16 -8.11 -16.31 47.43
C ALA A 16 -6.83 -15.74 46.82
N ALA A 17 -5.95 -16.61 46.37
CA ALA A 17 -4.79 -16.18 45.61
C ALA A 17 -5.31 -15.28 44.46
N PRO A 18 -4.67 -14.12 44.21
CA PRO A 18 -5.08 -13.31 43.08
C PRO A 18 -5.07 -14.22 41.86
N GLU A 19 -6.19 -14.31 41.18
CA GLU A 19 -6.23 -14.95 39.87
C GLU A 19 -5.10 -14.32 39.07
N ALA A 20 -4.17 -15.16 38.66
CA ALA A 20 -3.09 -14.70 37.75
C ALA A 20 -3.77 -14.19 36.52
N GLY A 21 -4.01 -12.88 36.48
CA GLY A 21 -4.51 -12.21 35.32
C GLY A 21 -3.47 -12.46 34.24
N GLY A 22 -3.76 -13.37 33.33
CA GLY A 22 -2.93 -13.63 32.18
C GLY A 22 -2.74 -12.30 31.43
N GLY A 23 -1.57 -11.67 31.62
CA GLY A 23 -1.28 -10.42 30.96
C GLY A 23 -1.29 -10.66 29.45
N THR A 24 -2.18 -9.98 28.75
CA THR A 24 -2.18 -10.02 27.28
C THR A 24 -0.90 -9.37 26.77
N VAL A 25 -0.12 -10.12 26.02
CA VAL A 25 1.13 -9.63 25.41
C VAL A 25 0.80 -9.05 24.04
N PRO A 26 1.25 -7.83 23.72
CA PRO A 26 1.10 -7.30 22.38
C PRO A 26 1.66 -8.26 21.32
N PHE A 27 0.96 -8.43 20.21
CA PHE A 27 1.28 -9.39 19.15
C PHE A 27 2.74 -9.35 18.68
N PHE A 28 3.33 -8.17 18.57
CA PHE A 28 4.72 -8.02 18.10
C PHE A 28 5.79 -8.39 19.14
N TYR A 29 5.42 -8.57 20.41
CA TYR A 29 6.33 -9.14 21.40
C TYR A 29 6.48 -10.64 21.15
N GLY A 30 7.63 -11.05 20.65
CA GLY A 30 7.91 -12.45 20.33
C GLY A 30 7.46 -12.90 18.93
N SER A 31 6.68 -12.11 18.19
CA SER A 31 6.40 -12.42 16.79
C SER A 31 7.62 -12.14 15.91
N ASN A 32 7.87 -13.03 14.97
CA ASN A 32 8.94 -12.89 13.99
C ASN A 32 8.37 -12.60 12.62
N LEU A 33 8.95 -11.59 11.94
CA LEU A 33 8.68 -11.36 10.54
C LEU A 33 9.57 -12.24 9.68
N TYR A 34 8.97 -13.02 8.82
CA TYR A 34 9.70 -13.83 7.84
C TYR A 34 9.11 -13.70 6.45
N ALA A 35 9.93 -13.96 5.44
CA ALA A 35 9.53 -13.96 4.05
C ALA A 35 9.50 -15.40 3.54
N GLN A 36 8.32 -15.87 3.15
CA GLN A 36 8.13 -17.20 2.61
C GLN A 36 7.94 -17.16 1.09
N LYS A 37 8.81 -17.83 0.36
CA LYS A 37 8.69 -17.95 -1.09
C LYS A 37 7.48 -18.83 -1.44
N PHE A 38 6.69 -18.41 -2.43
CA PHE A 38 5.56 -19.19 -2.92
C PHE A 38 5.46 -19.15 -4.45
N GLY A 39 4.73 -20.13 -5.00
CA GLY A 39 4.56 -20.29 -6.44
C GLY A 39 5.86 -20.61 -7.17
N THR A 40 5.75 -20.89 -8.45
CA THR A 40 6.89 -21.18 -9.33
C THR A 40 7.60 -19.90 -9.74
N VAL A 41 8.90 -20.00 -10.02
CA VAL A 41 9.68 -18.95 -10.65
C VAL A 41 9.96 -19.42 -12.06
N ASP A 42 9.01 -19.15 -12.95
CA ASP A 42 9.17 -19.53 -14.35
C ASP A 42 9.79 -18.37 -15.11
N PRO A 43 10.97 -18.55 -15.73
CA PRO A 43 11.53 -17.54 -16.60
C PRO A 43 10.60 -17.34 -17.80
N PHE A 44 10.26 -16.07 -18.05
CA PHE A 44 9.42 -15.69 -19.18
C PHE A 44 10.15 -14.70 -20.07
N GLN A 45 10.33 -15.03 -21.34
CA GLN A 45 10.88 -14.11 -22.30
C GLN A 45 9.81 -13.11 -22.72
N LEU A 46 10.10 -11.80 -22.59
CA LEU A 46 9.17 -10.78 -23.05
C LEU A 46 8.96 -10.90 -24.58
N THR A 47 7.72 -10.78 -24.98
CA THR A 47 7.31 -10.89 -26.38
C THR A 47 6.56 -9.63 -26.83
N GLY A 48 5.93 -9.67 -28.00
CA GLY A 48 5.03 -8.61 -28.49
C GLY A 48 3.68 -8.58 -27.78
N THR A 49 3.38 -9.59 -26.93
CA THR A 49 2.13 -9.67 -26.16
C THR A 49 2.43 -9.68 -24.66
N SER A 50 1.58 -9.01 -23.89
CA SER A 50 1.63 -9.05 -22.43
C SER A 50 1.18 -10.41 -21.91
N GLN A 51 1.70 -10.84 -20.76
CA GLN A 51 1.39 -12.11 -20.13
C GLN A 51 0.94 -11.91 -18.69
N GLU A 52 -0.23 -12.45 -18.37
CA GLU A 52 -0.78 -12.43 -17.02
C GLU A 52 -0.42 -13.70 -16.23
N PHE A 53 -0.13 -13.51 -14.95
CA PHE A 53 0.18 -14.56 -13.99
C PHE A 53 -0.62 -14.36 -12.73
N THR A 54 -1.25 -15.41 -12.25
CA THR A 54 -2.04 -15.39 -11.00
C THR A 54 -1.55 -16.47 -10.05
N TYR A 55 -1.36 -16.10 -8.79
CA TYR A 55 -0.88 -17.00 -7.74
C TYR A 55 -1.66 -16.80 -6.46
N ASN A 56 -2.00 -17.91 -5.81
CA ASN A 56 -2.50 -17.89 -4.45
C ASN A 56 -1.35 -17.68 -3.47
N VAL A 57 -1.56 -16.83 -2.47
CA VAL A 57 -0.59 -16.58 -1.42
C VAL A 57 -0.57 -17.76 -0.46
N ILE A 58 0.63 -18.23 -0.13
CA ILE A 58 0.78 -19.36 0.79
C ILE A 58 0.23 -18.99 2.17
N PRO A 59 -0.60 -19.84 2.79
CA PRO A 59 -1.11 -19.60 4.14
C PRO A 59 0.00 -19.72 5.18
N GLY A 60 -0.14 -18.99 6.25
CA GLY A 60 0.77 -19.03 7.39
C GLY A 60 0.75 -17.73 8.19
N GLY A 61 0.34 -17.74 9.45
CA GLY A 61 0.35 -16.59 10.33
C GLY A 61 -0.48 -15.40 9.82
N PHE A 62 0.08 -14.20 9.96
CA PHE A 62 -0.57 -12.94 9.61
C PHE A 62 0.19 -12.24 8.48
N LEU A 63 -0.49 -12.04 7.37
CA LEU A 63 0.13 -11.51 6.15
C LEU A 63 0.29 -9.99 6.25
N ARG A 64 1.52 -9.55 6.15
CA ARG A 64 1.91 -8.15 5.99
C ARG A 64 1.69 -7.66 4.57
N GLY A 65 2.00 -8.50 3.61
CA GLY A 65 1.87 -8.23 2.19
C GLY A 65 2.67 -9.20 1.33
N VAL A 66 2.71 -8.92 0.05
CA VAL A 66 3.42 -9.74 -0.95
C VAL A 66 4.52 -8.92 -1.59
N ARG A 67 5.74 -9.46 -1.61
CA ARG A 67 6.87 -8.87 -2.31
C ARG A 67 7.13 -9.62 -3.61
N LEU A 68 7.19 -8.88 -4.71
CA LEU A 68 7.58 -9.36 -6.02
C LEU A 68 9.03 -8.91 -6.29
N GLN A 69 9.95 -9.86 -6.34
CA GLN A 69 11.32 -9.62 -6.75
C GLN A 69 11.48 -10.06 -8.20
N PHE A 70 11.80 -9.13 -9.08
CA PHE A 70 12.03 -9.43 -10.49
C PHE A 70 13.50 -9.27 -10.88
N ARG A 71 13.94 -10.14 -11.77
CA ARG A 71 15.28 -10.15 -12.35
C ARG A 71 15.15 -10.47 -13.83
N SER A 72 15.88 -9.74 -14.63
CA SER A 72 15.92 -9.99 -16.07
C SER A 72 17.33 -10.23 -16.55
N SER A 73 17.45 -10.96 -17.64
CA SER A 73 18.73 -11.29 -18.29
C SER A 73 18.57 -11.49 -19.78
N GLY A 74 19.66 -11.42 -20.52
CA GLY A 74 19.68 -11.71 -21.96
C GLY A 74 19.14 -10.61 -22.87
N GLY A 75 18.64 -9.51 -22.32
CA GLY A 75 18.25 -8.33 -23.10
C GLY A 75 19.48 -7.63 -23.67
N VAL A 76 19.43 -7.24 -24.94
CA VAL A 76 20.53 -6.56 -25.65
C VAL A 76 20.05 -5.30 -26.36
N GLY A 77 20.76 -4.20 -26.17
CA GLY A 77 20.52 -2.93 -26.83
C GLY A 77 19.22 -2.25 -26.42
N GLY A 78 18.90 -1.19 -27.11
CA GLY A 78 17.68 -0.41 -26.89
C GLY A 78 17.79 0.66 -25.82
N THR A 79 16.75 1.48 -25.77
CA THR A 79 16.57 2.54 -24.76
C THR A 79 15.43 2.14 -23.83
N ALA A 80 15.64 2.34 -22.54
CA ALA A 80 14.58 2.13 -21.55
C ALA A 80 13.40 3.07 -21.85
N THR A 81 12.19 2.52 -21.85
CA THR A 81 10.97 3.33 -21.95
C THR A 81 10.75 4.10 -20.65
N PRO A 82 9.88 5.13 -20.63
CA PRO A 82 9.53 5.81 -19.39
C PRO A 82 9.13 4.83 -18.29
N ASP A 83 9.47 5.17 -17.03
CA ASP A 83 9.17 4.37 -15.84
C ASP A 83 9.88 3.00 -15.73
N ASN A 84 10.82 2.68 -16.62
CA ASN A 84 11.69 1.52 -16.46
C ASN A 84 12.57 1.69 -15.20
N PRO A 85 12.70 0.68 -14.33
CA PRO A 85 12.34 -0.73 -14.53
C PRO A 85 10.92 -1.12 -14.05
N SER A 86 10.18 -0.25 -13.41
CA SER A 86 8.87 -0.59 -12.81
C SER A 86 7.79 -0.82 -13.86
N ASN A 87 7.90 -0.23 -15.04
CA ASN A 87 7.01 -0.47 -16.17
C ASN A 87 7.08 -1.90 -16.74
N LEU A 88 7.98 -2.74 -16.24
CA LEU A 88 7.95 -4.18 -16.50
C LEU A 88 6.59 -4.80 -16.19
N PHE A 89 5.90 -4.25 -15.18
CA PHE A 89 4.53 -4.65 -14.84
C PHE A 89 3.55 -3.65 -15.43
N SER A 90 2.80 -4.07 -16.45
CA SER A 90 1.73 -3.24 -17.02
C SER A 90 0.53 -3.16 -16.09
N SER A 91 0.28 -4.19 -15.30
CA SER A 91 -0.77 -4.24 -14.28
C SER A 91 -0.37 -5.15 -13.14
N MET A 92 -0.77 -4.77 -11.94
CA MET A 92 -0.70 -5.63 -10.75
C MET A 92 -1.93 -5.40 -9.90
N LYS A 93 -2.43 -6.44 -9.24
CA LYS A 93 -3.52 -6.35 -8.26
C LYS A 93 -3.31 -7.34 -7.12
N PHE A 94 -3.91 -7.02 -6.00
CA PHE A 94 -3.95 -7.89 -4.84
C PHE A 94 -5.39 -8.04 -4.37
N GLU A 95 -5.83 -9.28 -4.25
CA GLU A 95 -7.23 -9.63 -4.01
C GLU A 95 -7.39 -10.38 -2.68
N ASN A 96 -8.49 -10.10 -2.03
CA ASN A 96 -8.95 -10.78 -0.83
C ASN A 96 -9.38 -12.22 -1.17
N VAL A 97 -9.62 -13.02 -0.15
CA VAL A 97 -10.07 -14.42 -0.26
C VAL A 97 -11.42 -14.56 -0.96
N ASP A 98 -12.29 -13.56 -0.86
CA ASP A 98 -13.59 -13.51 -1.54
C ASP A 98 -13.52 -12.97 -2.99
N GLY A 99 -12.32 -12.60 -3.44
CA GLY A 99 -12.10 -12.02 -4.75
C GLY A 99 -12.27 -10.50 -4.83
N SER A 100 -12.61 -9.84 -3.73
CA SER A 100 -12.63 -8.37 -3.69
C SER A 100 -11.22 -7.79 -3.78
N GLU A 101 -11.07 -6.64 -4.43
CA GLU A 101 -9.78 -6.02 -4.66
C GLU A 101 -9.33 -5.20 -3.44
N ILE A 102 -8.27 -5.65 -2.76
CA ILE A 102 -7.58 -4.87 -1.72
C ILE A 102 -6.75 -3.77 -2.38
N MET A 103 -6.07 -4.11 -3.45
CA MET A 103 -5.34 -3.16 -4.28
C MET A 103 -5.80 -3.31 -5.73
N LYS A 104 -6.39 -2.25 -6.26
CA LYS A 104 -6.90 -2.23 -7.64
C LYS A 104 -5.79 -2.40 -8.67
N PRO A 105 -6.14 -2.92 -9.86
CA PRO A 105 -5.20 -3.02 -10.96
C PRO A 105 -4.55 -1.68 -11.27
N MET A 106 -3.22 -1.63 -11.23
CA MET A 106 -2.43 -0.47 -11.61
C MET A 106 -1.03 -0.89 -12.07
N GLY A 107 -0.39 -0.05 -12.86
CA GLY A 107 0.97 -0.31 -13.36
C GLY A 107 2.03 -0.33 -12.25
N GLY A 108 3.16 -0.97 -12.52
CA GLY A 108 4.24 -1.10 -11.54
C GLY A 108 4.79 0.23 -11.04
N TYR A 109 4.79 1.26 -11.89
CA TYR A 109 5.22 2.60 -11.48
C TYR A 109 4.27 3.22 -10.44
N ALA A 110 2.97 3.09 -10.63
CA ALA A 110 1.97 3.56 -9.66
C ALA A 110 2.12 2.85 -8.31
N TYR A 111 2.36 1.54 -8.32
CA TYR A 111 2.66 0.78 -7.10
C TYR A 111 3.93 1.26 -6.40
N LEU A 112 4.99 1.53 -7.17
CA LEU A 112 6.24 2.06 -6.64
C LEU A 112 6.03 3.40 -5.94
N GLN A 113 5.29 4.33 -6.57
CA GLN A 113 5.00 5.62 -5.95
C GLN A 113 4.14 5.46 -4.69
N GLY A 114 3.13 4.59 -4.73
CA GLY A 114 2.34 4.26 -3.54
C GLY A 114 3.17 3.70 -2.38
N ALA A 115 4.08 2.77 -2.65
CA ALA A 115 4.99 2.24 -1.64
C ALA A 115 5.94 3.34 -1.09
N ARG A 116 6.40 4.23 -1.98
CA ARG A 116 7.34 5.29 -1.65
C ARG A 116 6.74 6.37 -0.76
N PHE A 117 5.52 6.81 -1.07
CA PHE A 117 4.92 7.97 -0.43
C PHE A 117 3.89 7.63 0.64
N PHE A 118 3.22 6.48 0.55
CA PHE A 118 2.26 6.09 1.58
C PHE A 118 2.89 5.33 2.75
N ARG A 119 4.14 4.89 2.63
CA ARG A 119 4.88 4.11 3.65
C ARG A 119 6.33 4.60 3.84
N PRO A 120 6.57 5.92 4.03
CA PRO A 120 7.92 6.48 3.98
C PRO A 120 8.85 5.98 5.11
N TRP A 121 8.32 5.58 6.25
CA TRP A 121 9.10 5.19 7.44
C TRP A 121 9.42 3.72 7.54
N ASP A 122 8.99 2.91 6.64
CA ASP A 122 8.78 1.52 6.93
C ASP A 122 9.67 0.56 6.13
N GLY A 123 10.91 0.82 5.96
CA GLY A 123 11.89 -0.13 5.40
C GLY A 123 11.38 -0.96 4.21
N ASP A 124 10.41 -0.43 3.45
CA ASP A 124 9.78 -1.11 2.32
C ASP A 124 10.83 -1.42 1.25
N PRO A 125 10.98 -2.68 0.81
CA PRO A 125 11.93 -3.07 -0.23
C PRO A 125 11.73 -2.32 -1.56
N SER A 126 10.52 -1.86 -1.86
CA SER A 126 10.22 -1.06 -3.06
C SER A 126 10.89 0.33 -3.03
N ARG A 127 11.35 0.78 -1.89
CA ARG A 127 12.05 2.06 -1.72
C ARG A 127 13.57 1.95 -1.92
N ARG A 128 14.09 0.74 -2.02
CA ARG A 128 15.52 0.54 -2.26
C ARG A 128 15.89 1.03 -3.65
N TYR A 129 17.10 1.52 -3.75
CA TYR A 129 17.65 2.08 -4.98
C TYR A 129 18.53 1.10 -5.77
N ASP A 130 18.47 -0.19 -5.42
CA ASP A 130 19.15 -1.27 -6.13
C ASP A 130 18.40 -1.72 -7.39
N TRP A 131 17.59 -0.85 -7.94
CA TRP A 131 16.83 -1.08 -9.14
C TRP A 131 17.69 -0.85 -10.38
N ALA A 132 17.81 -1.87 -11.22
CA ALA A 132 18.48 -1.74 -12.48
C ALA A 132 17.49 -1.42 -13.59
N ALA A 133 17.71 -0.30 -14.27
CA ALA A 133 17.02 0.07 -15.51
C ALA A 133 17.75 -0.46 -16.74
N GLY A 134 17.15 -0.27 -17.91
CA GLY A 134 17.72 -0.65 -19.21
C GLY A 134 17.21 -2.00 -19.72
N PRO A 135 18.01 -2.66 -20.58
CA PRO A 135 17.55 -3.87 -21.28
C PRO A 135 17.31 -5.07 -20.35
N ASN A 136 17.88 -5.05 -19.16
CA ASN A 136 17.71 -6.10 -18.15
C ASN A 136 17.16 -5.51 -16.85
N PRO A 137 15.88 -5.09 -16.83
CA PRO A 137 15.29 -4.48 -15.65
C PRO A 137 15.27 -5.41 -14.45
N SER A 138 15.54 -4.88 -13.26
CA SER A 138 15.46 -5.63 -12.00
C SER A 138 15.04 -4.74 -10.85
N GLY A 139 14.41 -5.32 -9.84
CA GLY A 139 13.96 -4.61 -8.66
C GLY A 139 13.03 -5.41 -7.76
N ASN A 140 12.41 -4.70 -6.84
CA ASN A 140 11.42 -5.26 -5.93
C ASN A 140 10.21 -4.34 -5.85
N ILE A 141 9.01 -4.91 -5.89
CA ILE A 141 7.76 -4.20 -5.63
C ILE A 141 7.05 -4.90 -4.49
N PHE A 142 6.55 -4.11 -3.54
CA PHE A 142 5.86 -4.63 -2.37
C PHE A 142 4.39 -4.18 -2.36
N LEU A 143 3.49 -5.15 -2.50
CA LEU A 143 2.05 -4.97 -2.37
C LEU A 143 1.70 -5.13 -0.89
N ARG A 144 1.58 -4.00 -0.18
CA ARG A 144 1.49 -4.00 1.27
C ARG A 144 0.20 -3.39 1.78
N PRO A 145 -0.77 -4.20 2.23
CA PRO A 145 -1.96 -3.71 2.93
C PRO A 145 -1.67 -3.22 4.34
N GLU A 146 -0.67 -3.77 5.02
CA GLU A 146 -0.31 -3.36 6.37
C GLU A 146 0.00 -1.86 6.46
N ILE A 147 -0.63 -1.18 7.39
CA ILE A 147 -0.36 0.22 7.74
C ILE A 147 0.80 0.29 8.74
N ARG A 148 0.69 -0.52 9.79
CA ARG A 148 1.69 -0.76 10.83
C ARG A 148 1.59 -2.22 11.24
N HIS A 149 2.58 -2.72 11.97
CA HIS A 149 2.51 -4.05 12.59
C HIS A 149 1.33 -4.24 13.55
N THR A 150 0.63 -3.18 13.92
CA THR A 150 -0.58 -3.18 14.76
C THR A 150 -1.87 -2.89 13.98
N ALA A 151 -1.82 -2.66 12.67
CA ALA A 151 -2.98 -2.27 11.89
C ALA A 151 -2.85 -2.66 10.41
N GLY A 152 -3.91 -3.18 9.82
CA GLY A 152 -3.99 -3.54 8.39
C GLY A 152 -3.27 -4.84 8.02
N VAL A 153 -2.87 -5.63 9.01
CA VAL A 153 -2.33 -6.98 8.80
C VAL A 153 -3.50 -7.93 8.48
N LEU A 154 -3.31 -8.83 7.52
CA LEU A 154 -4.36 -9.72 7.06
C LEU A 154 -4.24 -11.11 7.71
N ALA A 155 -5.35 -11.66 8.19
CA ALA A 155 -5.38 -13.04 8.67
C ALA A 155 -5.14 -13.99 7.49
N ASN A 156 -4.09 -14.81 7.55
CA ASN A 156 -3.67 -15.72 6.48
C ASN A 156 -3.43 -17.13 7.02
N THR A 157 -4.26 -17.56 7.98
CA THR A 157 -4.10 -18.84 8.69
C THR A 157 -4.86 -19.98 8.03
N ASP A 158 -5.87 -19.70 7.20
CA ASP A 158 -6.71 -20.72 6.57
C ASP A 158 -6.18 -21.11 5.19
N ALA A 159 -5.81 -22.38 5.03
CA ALA A 159 -5.36 -22.93 3.76
C ALA A 159 -6.47 -23.01 2.68
N ARG A 160 -7.75 -22.91 3.06
CA ARG A 160 -8.89 -22.98 2.15
C ARG A 160 -9.27 -21.63 1.59
N SER A 161 -8.91 -20.56 2.28
CA SER A 161 -9.24 -19.18 1.96
C SER A 161 -7.95 -18.40 1.74
N GLN A 162 -7.48 -18.33 0.50
CA GLN A 162 -6.18 -17.75 0.18
C GLN A 162 -6.33 -16.41 -0.53
N TYR A 163 -5.53 -15.44 -0.11
CA TYR A 163 -5.32 -14.20 -0.87
C TYR A 163 -4.71 -14.50 -2.22
N ARG A 164 -4.92 -13.60 -3.17
CA ARG A 164 -4.45 -13.79 -4.53
C ARG A 164 -3.69 -12.56 -5.02
N VAL A 165 -2.55 -12.81 -5.66
CA VAL A 165 -1.78 -11.79 -6.38
C VAL A 165 -1.81 -12.09 -7.87
N THR A 166 -2.17 -11.09 -8.66
CA THR A 166 -2.11 -11.15 -10.12
C THR A 166 -1.19 -10.04 -10.63
N TYR A 167 -0.35 -10.36 -11.56
CA TYR A 167 0.45 -9.37 -12.27
C TYR A 167 0.55 -9.71 -13.77
N THR A 168 0.62 -8.66 -14.57
CA THR A 168 0.79 -8.75 -16.02
C THR A 168 2.13 -8.17 -16.40
N LEU A 169 3.00 -8.98 -16.99
CA LEU A 169 4.24 -8.50 -17.59
C LEU A 169 3.95 -7.73 -18.87
N ASN A 170 4.64 -6.62 -19.03
CA ASN A 170 4.50 -5.77 -20.20
C ASN A 170 5.12 -6.44 -21.43
N THR A 171 4.80 -5.90 -22.60
CA THR A 171 5.47 -6.29 -23.85
C THR A 171 6.95 -5.87 -23.84
N ALA A 172 7.75 -6.50 -24.68
CA ALA A 172 9.15 -6.10 -24.86
C ALA A 172 9.26 -4.62 -25.28
N ALA A 173 8.44 -4.17 -26.24
CA ALA A 173 8.42 -2.77 -26.69
C ALA A 173 7.91 -1.80 -25.61
N GLY A 174 7.00 -2.23 -24.73
CA GLY A 174 6.53 -1.44 -23.58
C GLY A 174 7.59 -1.26 -22.50
N THR A 175 8.60 -2.12 -22.45
CA THR A 175 9.70 -2.05 -21.48
C THR A 175 10.95 -1.40 -22.05
N ILE A 176 11.30 -1.72 -23.31
CA ILE A 176 12.52 -1.28 -23.98
C ILE A 176 12.21 -0.97 -25.44
N THR A 177 12.61 0.20 -25.92
CA THR A 177 12.45 0.61 -27.31
C THR A 177 13.73 0.34 -28.10
N GLY A 178 13.64 -0.29 -29.27
CA GLY A 178 14.76 -0.50 -30.18
C GLY A 178 15.78 -1.56 -29.74
N GLY A 179 15.42 -2.43 -28.78
CA GLY A 179 16.24 -3.56 -28.37
C GLY A 179 16.35 -4.63 -29.46
N THR A 180 17.53 -5.24 -29.62
CA THR A 180 17.77 -6.32 -30.58
C THR A 180 17.37 -7.69 -30.03
N THR A 181 17.38 -7.84 -28.71
CA THR A 181 16.97 -9.05 -28.01
C THR A 181 16.13 -8.68 -26.79
N ALA A 182 14.95 -9.27 -26.69
CA ALA A 182 14.09 -9.09 -25.54
C ALA A 182 14.62 -9.85 -24.31
N PRO A 183 14.53 -9.30 -23.10
CA PRO A 183 15.01 -9.98 -21.90
C PRO A 183 14.10 -11.14 -21.49
N THR A 184 14.69 -12.10 -20.81
CA THR A 184 13.97 -13.12 -20.03
C THR A 184 13.83 -12.65 -18.61
N VAL A 185 12.60 -12.64 -18.09
CA VAL A 185 12.24 -12.13 -16.77
C VAL A 185 11.90 -13.30 -15.85
N SER A 186 12.41 -13.25 -14.64
CA SER A 186 12.01 -14.17 -13.55
C SER A 186 11.43 -13.36 -12.40
N VAL A 187 10.24 -13.73 -11.92
CA VAL A 187 9.57 -13.07 -10.79
C VAL A 187 9.48 -14.03 -9.62
N THR A 188 10.22 -13.75 -8.56
CA THR A 188 10.12 -14.49 -7.29
C THR A 188 9.13 -13.78 -6.38
N LYS A 189 8.19 -14.54 -5.85
CA LYS A 189 7.12 -14.06 -4.97
C LYS A 189 7.39 -14.47 -3.54
N TYR A 190 7.27 -13.53 -2.61
CA TYR A 190 7.42 -13.77 -1.18
C TYR A 190 6.18 -13.25 -0.46
N ALA A 191 5.57 -14.11 0.37
CA ALA A 191 4.64 -13.68 1.40
C ALA A 191 5.46 -13.19 2.60
N GLU A 192 5.26 -11.95 3.00
CA GLU A 192 5.85 -11.39 4.21
C GLU A 192 4.87 -11.59 5.36
N ILE A 193 5.25 -12.45 6.31
CA ILE A 193 4.33 -13.01 7.31
C ILE A 193 4.85 -12.71 8.71
N TRP A 194 3.99 -12.20 9.58
CA TRP A 194 4.18 -12.21 11.02
C TRP A 194 3.81 -13.59 11.55
N ALA A 195 4.79 -14.31 12.09
CA ALA A 195 4.51 -15.55 12.81
C ALA A 195 3.78 -15.24 14.11
N GLN A 196 2.84 -16.10 14.47
CA GLN A 196 2.24 -16.04 15.80
C GLN A 196 3.34 -16.31 16.84
N PRO A 197 3.49 -15.45 17.86
CA PRO A 197 4.52 -15.66 18.85
C PRO A 197 4.20 -16.85 19.75
N ASP A 198 5.18 -17.68 19.99
CA ASP A 198 5.17 -18.65 21.07
C ASP A 198 5.51 -17.90 22.36
N ALA A 199 4.53 -17.22 22.94
CA ALA A 199 4.72 -16.50 24.18
C ALA A 199 4.34 -17.39 25.38
N ALA A 200 5.17 -17.39 26.41
CA ALA A 200 4.89 -18.07 27.67
C ALA A 200 5.11 -17.11 28.84
N ASP A 201 4.33 -17.29 29.92
CA ASP A 201 4.52 -16.57 31.16
C ASP A 201 5.79 -17.06 31.90
N ALA A 202 6.12 -16.43 33.02
CA ALA A 202 7.25 -16.81 33.84
C ALA A 202 7.17 -18.24 34.39
N HIS A 203 6.03 -18.90 34.31
CA HIS A 203 5.76 -20.27 34.73
C HIS A 203 5.74 -21.26 33.56
N GLY A 204 5.93 -20.77 32.31
CA GLY A 204 5.91 -21.59 31.12
C GLY A 204 4.51 -21.89 30.55
N ASN A 205 3.47 -21.22 31.04
CA ASN A 205 2.13 -21.38 30.50
C ASN A 205 2.02 -20.56 29.20
N PRO A 206 1.36 -21.10 28.15
CA PRO A 206 1.13 -20.35 26.93
C PRO A 206 0.36 -19.05 27.22
N ILE A 207 0.88 -17.93 26.72
CA ILE A 207 0.16 -16.66 26.72
C ILE A 207 -0.43 -16.50 25.32
N GLU A 208 -1.74 -16.28 25.24
CA GLU A 208 -2.38 -15.96 23.97
C GLU A 208 -2.07 -14.50 23.61
N PRO A 209 -1.28 -14.25 22.56
CA PRO A 209 -0.99 -12.88 22.16
C PRO A 209 -2.23 -12.23 21.57
N LEU A 210 -2.41 -10.93 21.84
CA LEU A 210 -3.43 -10.15 21.16
C LEU A 210 -3.23 -10.26 19.65
N PRO A 211 -4.28 -10.50 18.86
CA PRO A 211 -4.16 -10.50 17.42
C PRO A 211 -3.66 -9.13 16.94
N PRO A 212 -2.94 -9.06 15.82
CA PRO A 212 -2.59 -7.77 15.21
C PRO A 212 -3.89 -7.03 14.87
N GLY A 213 -3.82 -5.71 14.81
CA GLY A 213 -4.97 -4.89 14.44
C GLY A 213 -5.47 -5.21 13.03
N LEU A 214 -6.44 -6.13 12.94
CA LEU A 214 -7.03 -6.60 11.68
C LEU A 214 -8.14 -5.67 11.16
N ASN A 215 -8.61 -4.76 11.98
CA ASN A 215 -9.82 -3.95 11.79
C ASN A 215 -9.61 -2.73 10.89
N LEU A 216 -8.44 -2.51 10.34
CA LEU A 216 -8.18 -1.42 9.40
C LEU A 216 -7.69 -1.99 8.08
N ALA A 217 -8.62 -2.35 7.23
CA ALA A 217 -8.30 -2.82 5.87
C ALA A 217 -7.81 -1.65 5.01
N THR A 218 -6.58 -1.73 4.55
CA THR A 218 -6.08 -0.78 3.55
C THR A 218 -6.64 -1.15 2.19
N LEU A 219 -7.27 -0.18 1.54
CA LEU A 219 -7.67 -0.27 0.14
C LEU A 219 -6.82 0.70 -0.66
N ARG A 220 -6.23 0.23 -1.75
CA ARG A 220 -5.55 1.12 -2.69
C ARG A 220 -6.38 1.22 -3.96
N ARG A 221 -6.91 2.42 -4.20
CA ARG A 221 -7.68 2.71 -5.41
C ARG A 221 -6.81 3.37 -6.46
N HIS A 222 -7.18 3.11 -7.70
CA HIS A 222 -6.55 3.68 -8.86
C HIS A 222 -7.64 4.10 -9.86
N ASP A 223 -7.52 5.32 -10.36
CA ASP A 223 -8.39 5.86 -11.41
C ASP A 223 -7.53 6.61 -12.42
N VAL A 224 -7.95 6.61 -13.68
CA VAL A 224 -7.26 7.32 -14.76
C VAL A 224 -8.25 8.23 -15.43
N LYS A 225 -7.94 9.51 -15.51
CA LYS A 225 -8.76 10.53 -16.15
C LYS A 225 -7.99 11.24 -17.26
N THR A 226 -8.71 11.66 -18.27
CA THR A 226 -8.15 12.49 -19.36
C THR A 226 -8.05 13.93 -18.89
N LEU A 227 -6.90 14.55 -19.14
CA LEU A 227 -6.71 15.98 -18.94
C LEU A 227 -7.15 16.74 -20.20
N ASN A 228 -7.76 17.89 -20.00
CA ASN A 228 -8.11 18.81 -21.09
C ASN A 228 -6.86 19.40 -21.74
N GLY A 229 -7.04 20.08 -22.87
CA GLY A 229 -5.97 20.73 -23.61
C GLY A 229 -5.24 21.83 -22.82
N ALA A 230 -4.19 22.36 -23.42
CA ALA A 230 -3.36 23.39 -22.82
C ALA A 230 -4.17 24.64 -22.42
N GLY A 231 -3.93 25.14 -21.22
CA GLY A 231 -4.62 26.30 -20.65
C GLY A 231 -6.06 26.07 -20.23
N ALA A 232 -6.56 24.82 -20.33
CA ALA A 232 -7.93 24.50 -19.96
C ALA A 232 -8.02 24.04 -18.49
N ASP A 233 -9.12 24.38 -17.85
CA ASP A 233 -9.44 23.89 -16.51
C ASP A 233 -9.87 22.44 -16.56
N ASN A 234 -9.41 21.68 -15.59
CA ASN A 234 -9.82 20.31 -15.33
C ASN A 234 -10.61 20.29 -14.02
N VAL A 235 -11.84 19.84 -14.10
CA VAL A 235 -12.68 19.57 -12.93
C VAL A 235 -13.04 18.11 -12.95
N ILE A 236 -12.44 17.33 -12.07
CA ILE A 236 -12.56 15.87 -12.07
C ILE A 236 -13.21 15.42 -10.78
N GLN A 237 -14.41 14.86 -10.92
CA GLN A 237 -15.08 14.20 -9.81
C GLN A 237 -14.51 12.80 -9.63
N LEU A 238 -14.15 12.49 -8.40
CA LEU A 238 -13.57 11.21 -8.00
C LEU A 238 -14.59 10.38 -7.24
N SER A 239 -14.64 9.10 -7.55
CA SER A 239 -15.45 8.12 -6.82
C SER A 239 -14.73 7.58 -5.57
N LEU A 240 -14.05 8.46 -4.83
CA LEU A 240 -13.25 8.14 -3.65
C LEU A 240 -14.02 8.52 -2.38
N THR A 241 -15.26 8.07 -2.27
CA THR A 241 -16.12 8.34 -1.12
C THR A 241 -16.48 7.05 -0.40
N GLY A 242 -16.83 7.16 0.88
CA GLY A 242 -17.24 6.04 1.71
C GLY A 242 -16.17 5.50 2.66
N ASN A 243 -14.90 5.88 2.49
CA ASN A 243 -13.78 5.47 3.32
C ASN A 243 -13.03 6.68 3.89
N GLU A 244 -11.98 6.42 4.65
CA GLU A 244 -11.02 7.44 5.07
C GLU A 244 -9.80 7.42 4.15
N ILE A 245 -9.43 8.57 3.59
CA ILE A 245 -8.27 8.70 2.71
C ILE A 245 -7.04 9.10 3.53
N ARG A 246 -6.00 8.28 3.47
CA ARG A 246 -4.71 8.54 4.12
C ARG A 246 -3.74 9.31 3.25
N GLY A 247 -3.87 9.21 1.94
CA GLY A 247 -3.03 9.92 1.01
C GLY A 247 -3.52 9.84 -0.42
N LEU A 248 -3.13 10.84 -1.19
CA LEU A 248 -3.44 10.96 -2.62
C LEU A 248 -2.15 11.22 -3.39
N ILE A 249 -1.99 10.54 -4.51
CA ILE A 249 -0.91 10.76 -5.47
C ILE A 249 -1.54 10.98 -6.84
N LEU A 250 -1.09 12.02 -7.52
CA LEU A 250 -1.39 12.24 -8.93
C LEU A 250 -0.14 11.94 -9.76
N ILE A 251 -0.27 11.18 -10.83
CA ILE A 251 0.78 10.97 -11.82
C ILE A 251 0.27 11.52 -13.15
N VAL A 252 0.88 12.59 -13.60
CA VAL A 252 0.48 13.32 -14.82
C VAL A 252 1.34 12.90 -15.98
N ARG A 253 0.67 12.54 -17.10
CA ARG A 253 1.32 12.07 -18.33
C ARG A 253 0.81 12.83 -19.54
N ASP A 254 1.67 12.99 -20.52
CA ASP A 254 1.28 13.49 -21.84
C ASP A 254 0.64 12.40 -22.72
N SER A 255 0.25 12.76 -23.93
CA SER A 255 -0.32 11.82 -24.91
C SER A 255 0.65 10.73 -25.38
N ASN A 256 1.95 10.89 -25.15
CA ASN A 256 2.99 9.90 -25.41
C ASN A 256 3.28 9.03 -24.17
N ASN A 257 2.45 9.15 -23.13
CA ASN A 257 2.61 8.46 -21.85
C ASN A 257 3.89 8.84 -21.09
N ALA A 258 4.55 9.95 -21.44
CA ALA A 258 5.67 10.49 -20.70
C ALA A 258 5.18 11.34 -19.53
N ARG A 259 5.82 11.20 -18.37
CA ARG A 259 5.46 12.01 -17.18
C ARG A 259 5.87 13.46 -17.37
N GLN A 260 4.98 14.37 -17.02
CA GLN A 260 5.16 15.80 -17.22
C GLN A 260 4.57 16.64 -16.08
N ASP A 261 5.19 17.77 -15.79
CA ASP A 261 4.71 18.74 -14.82
C ASP A 261 3.71 19.71 -15.46
N TYR A 262 2.52 19.21 -15.76
CA TYR A 262 1.51 19.95 -16.53
C TYR A 262 0.47 20.66 -15.69
N LEU A 263 0.41 20.41 -14.38
CA LEU A 263 -0.54 21.11 -13.53
C LEU A 263 -0.07 22.56 -13.28
N SER A 264 -0.99 23.48 -13.36
CA SER A 264 -0.78 24.87 -13.02
C SER A 264 -1.67 25.31 -11.87
N ASP A 265 -1.33 26.45 -11.27
CA ASP A 265 -2.07 27.08 -10.18
C ASP A 265 -3.48 27.50 -10.64
N PRO A 266 -4.53 27.29 -9.83
CA PRO A 266 -4.53 26.61 -8.54
C PRO A 266 -4.78 25.10 -8.65
N ILE A 267 -4.20 24.30 -7.74
CA ILE A 267 -4.61 22.93 -7.49
C ILE A 267 -5.56 22.95 -6.29
N ARG A 268 -6.81 22.52 -6.50
CA ARG A 268 -7.86 22.59 -5.51
C ARG A 268 -8.52 21.23 -5.25
N TRP A 269 -8.80 20.95 -3.99
CA TRP A 269 -9.59 19.80 -3.56
C TRP A 269 -10.86 20.28 -2.86
N THR A 270 -11.99 19.66 -3.21
CA THR A 270 -13.30 20.02 -2.66
C THR A 270 -14.07 18.76 -2.28
N ILE A 271 -14.63 18.72 -1.07
CA ILE A 271 -15.59 17.70 -0.63
C ILE A 271 -16.94 18.39 -0.44
N ASP A 272 -17.97 17.93 -1.15
CA ASP A 272 -19.35 18.42 -1.02
C ASP A 272 -19.40 19.97 -0.93
N ASN A 273 -18.78 20.67 -1.86
CA ASN A 273 -18.63 22.12 -1.89
C ASN A 273 -17.75 22.73 -0.79
N ARG A 274 -17.17 21.95 0.11
CA ARG A 274 -16.20 22.42 1.10
C ARG A 274 -14.80 22.39 0.52
N ASN A 275 -14.19 23.54 0.36
CA ASN A 275 -12.79 23.61 -0.05
C ASN A 275 -11.86 23.06 1.03
N LEU A 276 -11.06 22.07 0.69
CA LEU A 276 -10.04 21.47 1.56
C LEU A 276 -8.71 22.24 1.49
N GLY A 277 -8.55 23.09 0.52
CA GLY A 277 -7.40 23.94 0.33
C GLY A 277 -7.07 24.14 -1.13
N VAL A 278 -6.31 25.20 -1.36
CA VAL A 278 -5.79 25.60 -2.65
C VAL A 278 -4.28 25.63 -2.53
N LEU A 279 -3.59 24.99 -3.44
CA LEU A 279 -2.13 24.94 -3.48
C LEU A 279 -1.65 25.29 -4.88
N SER A 280 -0.50 25.92 -4.94
CA SER A 280 0.29 25.97 -6.18
C SER A 280 1.06 24.64 -6.36
N PRO A 281 1.49 24.30 -7.56
CA PRO A 281 2.41 23.18 -7.79
C PRO A 281 3.66 23.27 -6.93
N ASP A 282 4.24 24.44 -6.77
CA ASP A 282 5.46 24.67 -5.98
C ASP A 282 5.22 24.37 -4.50
N GLU A 283 4.08 24.78 -3.93
CA GLU A 283 3.71 24.42 -2.56
C GLU A 283 3.52 22.91 -2.38
N VAL A 284 2.97 22.21 -3.38
CA VAL A 284 2.89 20.75 -3.32
C VAL A 284 4.29 20.14 -3.29
N PHE A 285 5.22 20.69 -4.05
CA PHE A 285 6.60 20.20 -4.09
C PHE A 285 7.36 20.50 -2.81
N ASP A 286 7.18 21.68 -2.24
CA ASP A 286 7.75 22.05 -0.94
C ASP A 286 7.22 21.13 0.17
N HIS A 287 5.92 20.85 0.19
CA HIS A 287 5.35 19.87 1.12
C HIS A 287 5.91 18.45 0.90
N MET A 288 6.12 18.03 -0.35
CA MET A 288 6.74 16.75 -0.62
C MET A 288 8.18 16.70 -0.09
N PHE A 289 8.93 17.79 -0.26
CA PHE A 289 10.29 17.89 0.24
C PHE A 289 10.34 17.83 1.77
N ASP A 290 9.54 18.63 2.45
CA ASP A 290 9.47 18.71 3.91
C ASP A 290 9.10 17.37 4.56
N PHE A 291 8.17 16.63 3.94
CA PHE A 291 7.70 15.35 4.49
C PHE A 291 8.61 14.16 4.20
N TYR A 292 9.33 14.18 3.09
CA TYR A 292 10.02 12.98 2.61
C TYR A 292 11.53 13.14 2.48
N GLU A 293 12.09 14.20 3.00
CA GLU A 293 13.51 14.65 3.14
C GLU A 293 14.53 14.13 2.11
N ASN A 294 14.32 12.97 1.51
CA ASN A 294 15.17 12.35 0.51
C ASN A 294 14.34 11.71 -0.59
N LEU A 295 13.80 12.54 -1.48
CA LEU A 295 12.98 12.06 -2.60
C LEU A 295 13.77 11.30 -3.68
N SER A 296 15.07 11.39 -3.65
CA SER A 296 15.93 10.71 -4.60
C SER A 296 17.31 10.40 -4.01
N ASN A 297 18.00 9.46 -4.60
CA ASN A 297 19.37 9.00 -4.32
C ASN A 297 20.42 10.11 -4.15
N GLY A 298 20.30 10.94 -3.13
CA GLY A 298 21.23 12.04 -2.88
C GLY A 298 21.13 13.20 -3.90
N THR A 299 20.17 13.16 -4.80
CA THR A 299 19.81 14.29 -5.64
C THR A 299 18.42 14.79 -5.23
N SER A 300 18.29 16.05 -4.94
CA SER A 300 17.06 16.73 -4.48
C SER A 300 15.94 16.81 -5.52
N THR A 301 15.97 15.97 -6.56
CA THR A 301 15.00 15.99 -7.64
C THR A 301 13.84 15.05 -7.37
N ARG A 302 12.66 15.64 -7.24
CA ARG A 302 11.41 14.90 -7.22
C ARG A 302 11.15 14.16 -8.54
N PRO A 303 10.33 13.11 -8.54
CA PRO A 303 9.90 12.48 -9.80
C PRO A 303 9.00 13.46 -10.60
N THR A 304 9.39 13.78 -11.83
CA THR A 304 8.59 14.60 -12.75
C THR A 304 7.18 14.04 -12.91
N GLY A 305 6.18 14.91 -12.91
CA GLY A 305 4.78 14.55 -13.09
C GLY A 305 4.12 13.87 -11.89
N VAL A 306 4.79 13.80 -10.75
CA VAL A 306 4.24 13.19 -9.53
C VAL A 306 3.95 14.26 -8.49
N TYR A 307 2.69 14.34 -8.07
CA TYR A 307 2.20 15.27 -7.06
C TYR A 307 1.62 14.49 -5.89
N VAL A 308 2.14 14.69 -4.70
CA VAL A 308 1.70 14.01 -3.47
C VAL A 308 1.08 15.03 -2.53
N PHE A 309 -0.03 14.67 -1.92
CA PHE A 309 -0.77 15.55 -1.00
C PHE A 309 -0.58 15.08 0.45
N PRO A 310 0.56 15.42 1.08
CA PRO A 310 0.92 14.91 2.40
C PRO A 310 0.03 15.46 3.53
N ARG A 311 -0.76 16.53 3.27
CA ARG A 311 -1.70 17.08 4.26
C ARG A 311 -2.78 16.09 4.70
N PHE A 312 -3.07 15.09 3.85
CA PHE A 312 -4.02 14.02 4.15
C PHE A 312 -3.35 12.83 4.81
N TYR A 313 -2.04 12.93 5.02
CA TYR A 313 -1.22 11.85 5.44
C TYR A 313 -0.15 12.34 6.41
N GLN A 314 -0.22 11.89 7.66
CA GLN A 314 0.74 12.29 8.69
C GLN A 314 1.57 11.09 9.14
N PRO A 315 2.86 11.04 8.76
CA PRO A 315 3.78 10.01 9.23
C PRO A 315 3.87 10.00 10.76
N GLY A 316 3.87 8.82 11.34
CA GLY A 316 4.11 8.63 12.77
C GLY A 316 2.95 8.97 13.71
N ARG A 317 1.82 9.44 13.22
CA ARG A 317 0.63 9.66 14.05
C ARG A 317 -0.13 8.38 14.33
N LEU A 318 -0.96 8.42 15.35
CA LEU A 318 -1.84 7.32 15.72
C LEU A 318 -2.81 6.99 14.59
N VAL A 319 -3.22 5.75 14.52
CA VAL A 319 -4.19 5.26 13.55
C VAL A 319 -5.50 6.05 13.71
N GLY A 320 -6.01 6.59 12.59
CA GLY A 320 -7.25 7.38 12.57
C GLY A 320 -7.10 8.88 12.82
N GLU A 321 -5.91 9.38 13.16
CA GLU A 321 -5.72 10.83 13.32
C GLU A 321 -5.43 11.51 11.97
N ALA A 322 -6.16 12.59 11.72
CA ALA A 322 -5.97 13.51 10.59
C ALA A 322 -6.12 12.90 9.19
N TRP A 323 -6.77 11.74 9.06
CA TRP A 323 -7.17 11.22 7.78
C TRP A 323 -8.37 11.99 7.22
N LEU A 324 -8.47 12.03 5.90
CA LEU A 324 -9.59 12.70 5.25
C LEU A 324 -10.82 11.79 5.27
N GLY A 325 -11.77 12.07 6.18
CA GLY A 325 -13.03 11.34 6.25
C GLY A 325 -13.91 11.64 5.05
N THR A 326 -14.20 10.63 4.25
CA THR A 326 -15.14 10.71 3.12
C THR A 326 -16.37 9.83 3.31
N THR A 327 -16.55 9.25 4.50
CA THR A 327 -17.62 8.28 4.80
C THR A 327 -19.02 8.84 4.53
N ASN A 328 -19.24 10.11 4.82
CA ASN A 328 -20.51 10.81 4.59
C ASN A 328 -20.46 11.75 3.39
N ALA A 329 -19.39 11.73 2.61
CA ALA A 329 -19.24 12.59 1.46
C ALA A 329 -19.98 12.03 0.24
N THR A 330 -20.62 12.90 -0.52
CA THR A 330 -21.28 12.55 -1.78
C THR A 330 -20.28 12.51 -2.93
N TYR A 331 -19.34 13.45 -2.94
CA TYR A 331 -18.29 13.52 -3.95
C TYR A 331 -17.02 14.21 -3.43
N LEU A 332 -15.91 13.81 -4.02
CA LEU A 332 -14.62 14.48 -3.92
C LEU A 332 -14.27 15.02 -5.31
N THR A 333 -13.95 16.29 -5.42
CA THR A 333 -13.58 16.92 -6.68
C THR A 333 -12.15 17.43 -6.63
N TRP A 334 -11.41 17.18 -7.68
CA TRP A 334 -10.11 17.77 -7.93
C TRP A 334 -10.20 18.75 -9.10
N GLU A 335 -9.60 19.91 -8.93
CA GLU A 335 -9.56 20.98 -9.93
C GLU A 335 -8.12 21.45 -10.11
N SER A 336 -7.71 21.62 -11.35
CA SER A 336 -6.46 22.28 -11.72
C SER A 336 -6.49 22.67 -13.18
N ALA A 337 -5.84 23.77 -13.54
CA ALA A 337 -5.58 24.06 -14.94
C ALA A 337 -4.34 23.29 -15.44
N THR A 338 -4.22 23.17 -16.75
CA THR A 338 -3.00 22.66 -17.40
C THR A 338 -2.17 23.81 -17.93
N THR A 339 -0.85 23.70 -17.86
CA THR A 339 0.06 24.74 -18.40
C THR A 339 -0.13 24.89 -19.90
N ALA A 340 0.11 26.10 -20.40
CA ALA A 340 -0.33 26.51 -21.75
C ALA A 340 0.63 26.17 -22.90
N ALA A 341 1.87 25.81 -22.69
CA ALA A 341 2.85 25.83 -23.78
C ALA A 341 3.55 24.48 -24.07
N GLY A 342 3.59 24.12 -25.35
CA GLY A 342 4.54 23.14 -25.91
C GLY A 342 4.22 21.67 -25.61
N LEU A 343 2.96 21.32 -25.36
CA LEU A 343 2.61 20.06 -24.73
C LEU A 343 1.89 19.09 -25.65
N ASN A 344 2.24 17.82 -25.53
CA ASN A 344 1.53 16.73 -26.18
C ASN A 344 0.23 16.43 -25.40
N LEU A 345 -0.75 17.32 -25.52
CA LEU A 345 -2.08 17.18 -24.89
C LEU A 345 -3.12 16.74 -25.95
N PRO A 346 -4.21 16.12 -25.55
CA PRO A 346 -4.62 15.80 -24.17
C PRO A 346 -3.77 14.70 -23.53
N GLY A 347 -3.46 14.88 -22.26
CA GLY A 347 -2.75 13.91 -21.44
C GLY A 347 -3.69 13.11 -20.54
N THR A 348 -3.11 12.45 -19.57
CA THR A 348 -3.84 11.71 -18.53
C THR A 348 -3.33 12.06 -17.15
N VAL A 349 -4.19 11.91 -16.15
CA VAL A 349 -3.81 11.89 -14.73
C VAL A 349 -4.23 10.56 -14.13
N GLU A 350 -3.27 9.84 -13.59
CA GLU A 350 -3.50 8.67 -12.74
C GLU A 350 -3.65 9.15 -11.30
N ILE A 351 -4.73 8.74 -10.64
CA ILE A 351 -5.06 9.13 -9.28
C ILE A 351 -4.98 7.89 -8.42
N ILE A 352 -4.08 7.91 -7.47
CA ILE A 352 -3.87 6.81 -6.53
C ILE A 352 -4.31 7.28 -5.16
N ALA A 353 -5.27 6.59 -4.57
CA ALA A 353 -5.71 6.82 -3.21
C ALA A 353 -5.36 5.64 -2.32
N ASP A 354 -4.81 5.93 -1.16
CA ASP A 354 -4.62 4.97 -0.09
C ASP A 354 -5.72 5.21 0.95
N GLU A 355 -6.66 4.28 1.00
CA GLU A 355 -7.88 4.39 1.80
C GLU A 355 -7.89 3.35 2.91
N VAL A 356 -8.66 3.65 3.93
CA VAL A 356 -8.94 2.75 5.04
C VAL A 356 -10.45 2.67 5.22
N VAL A 357 -10.96 1.46 5.36
CA VAL A 357 -12.38 1.23 5.70
C VAL A 357 -12.59 1.69 7.14
N PRO A 358 -13.61 2.52 7.43
CA PRO A 358 -13.91 2.93 8.79
C PRO A 358 -14.20 1.74 9.70
N VAL A 359 -13.76 1.82 10.94
CA VAL A 359 -13.90 0.72 11.93
C VAL A 359 -15.36 0.26 12.12
N GLY A 360 -16.35 1.13 11.92
CA GLY A 360 -17.77 0.77 12.02
C GLY A 360 -18.36 0.09 10.78
N ALA A 361 -17.61 -0.05 9.69
CA ALA A 361 -18.06 -0.70 8.45
C ALA A 361 -17.62 -2.18 8.36
N LEU A 362 -16.78 -2.64 9.26
CA LEU A 362 -16.44 -4.05 9.37
C LEU A 362 -17.56 -4.80 10.11
N PRO A 363 -17.91 -6.03 9.67
CA PRO A 363 -18.90 -6.82 10.41
C PRO A 363 -18.54 -6.92 11.88
N MET A 364 -19.51 -6.67 12.75
CA MET A 364 -19.32 -6.67 14.22
C MET A 364 -18.87 -8.02 14.82
N GLU A 365 -18.64 -9.04 14.01
CA GLU A 365 -18.13 -10.34 14.46
C GLU A 365 -16.69 -10.31 15.00
N LEU A 366 -15.97 -9.21 14.82
CA LEU A 366 -14.61 -9.05 15.36
C LEU A 366 -14.53 -8.25 16.66
N GLU A 367 -15.64 -7.72 17.17
CA GLU A 367 -15.69 -7.05 18.48
C GLU A 367 -15.82 -8.00 19.68
N SER A 368 -15.92 -9.30 19.43
CA SER A 368 -16.13 -10.32 20.50
C SER A 368 -14.96 -11.30 20.64
N ILE A 369 -13.73 -10.83 20.41
CA ILE A 369 -12.54 -11.62 20.77
C ILE A 369 -11.71 -10.85 21.79
#